data_babea3a6f01fc9c3d59d0e6f2896782c
#
_entry.id   babea3a6f01fc9c3d59d0e6f2896782c
#
_cell.length_a   1.000
_cell.length_b   1.000
_cell.length_c   1.000
_cell.angle_alpha   90.00
_cell.angle_beta   90.00
_cell.angle_gamma   90.00
#
_symmetry.space_group_name_H-M   'P 1'
#
loop_
_entity.id
_entity.type
_entity.pdbx_description
1 polymer ?
#
loop_
_entity_poly.entity_id
_entity_poly.type
_entity_poly.pdbx_seq_one_letter_code
_entity_poly.pdbx_strand_id
1 'polypeptide(L)'
;ILQEQQNVNYIFLGSEESMMTDIFERKKSPFYHFGMLMRLKKIPYDDFHAYITKRLKPVISSDNFPIADEILAFTKCHPYYTQQLASMVWELARYRNLPPEKMMESAINQITEMHDLNFERIWMSLNNTDKRIIRMLSKGEKPYELKSIPTSTTYSSIKKLMKKGFLIKEENYELEDPFFKQWVNKQNQDA
;
A
#
# COMPACT_ATOMS: atom_id res chain seq x y z
N ILE A 1 21.29 2.85 29.80
CA ILE A 1 20.12 3.27 30.59
C ILE A 1 18.96 2.30 30.34
N LEU A 2 18.49 2.04 29.10
CA LEU A 2 17.40 1.09 28.84
C LEU A 2 17.75 -0.36 29.19
N GLN A 3 19.01 -0.76 28.98
CA GLN A 3 19.51 -2.12 29.24
C GLN A 3 19.70 -2.43 30.73
N GLU A 4 19.68 -1.44 31.58
CA GLU A 4 19.93 -1.56 33.05
C GLU A 4 18.63 -1.75 33.84
N GLN A 5 17.48 -1.61 33.19
CA GLN A 5 16.18 -1.73 33.86
C GLN A 5 15.75 -3.21 33.92
N GLN A 6 15.80 -3.81 35.10
CA GLN A 6 15.56 -5.25 35.30
C GLN A 6 14.08 -5.67 35.29
N ASN A 7 13.13 -4.75 35.48
CA ASN A 7 11.70 -5.06 35.63
C ASN A 7 10.83 -4.48 34.51
N VAL A 8 11.41 -4.18 33.34
CA VAL A 8 10.71 -3.55 32.23
C VAL A 8 10.92 -4.36 30.96
N ASN A 9 9.84 -4.67 30.26
CA ASN A 9 9.90 -5.21 28.90
C ASN A 9 9.61 -4.08 27.92
N TYR A 10 10.47 -3.96 26.91
CA TYR A 10 10.33 -2.96 25.85
C TYR A 10 9.81 -3.59 24.57
N ILE A 11 8.78 -3.00 23.98
CA ILE A 11 8.30 -3.32 22.64
C ILE A 11 8.47 -2.06 21.79
N PHE A 12 9.33 -2.15 20.78
CA PHE A 12 9.54 -1.07 19.81
C PHE A 12 8.72 -1.38 18.56
N LEU A 13 7.92 -0.43 18.13
CA LEU A 13 7.06 -0.54 16.94
C LEU A 13 7.49 0.51 15.92
N GLY A 14 7.55 0.12 14.67
CA GLY A 14 7.82 1.01 13.55
C GLY A 14 7.18 0.48 12.27
N SER A 15 6.59 1.37 11.49
CA SER A 15 5.99 1.05 10.19
C SER A 15 7.02 1.07 9.04
N GLU A 16 8.15 1.73 9.24
CA GLU A 16 9.21 1.83 8.23
C GLU A 16 10.29 0.77 8.50
N GLU A 17 10.27 -0.31 7.70
CA GLU A 17 11.17 -1.46 7.86
C GLU A 17 12.63 -1.06 7.74
N SER A 18 12.98 -0.15 6.83
CA SER A 18 14.34 0.32 6.63
C SER A 18 14.89 1.04 7.86
N MET A 19 14.07 1.86 8.51
CA MET A 19 14.45 2.56 9.74
C MET A 19 14.63 1.59 10.91
N MET A 20 13.73 0.62 11.07
CA MET A 20 13.85 -0.41 12.10
C MET A 20 15.11 -1.25 11.93
N THR A 21 15.43 -1.64 10.70
CA THR A 21 16.67 -2.34 10.35
C THR A 21 17.91 -1.49 10.67
N ASP A 22 17.90 -0.20 10.31
CA ASP A 22 19.02 0.70 10.64
C ASP A 22 19.23 0.86 12.14
N ILE A 23 18.16 0.87 12.94
CA ILE A 23 18.24 1.01 14.40
C ILE A 23 18.69 -0.30 15.07
N PHE A 24 18.15 -1.46 14.69
CA PHE A 24 18.31 -2.71 15.43
C PHE A 24 19.27 -3.72 14.80
N GLU A 25 19.53 -3.66 13.49
CA GLU A 25 20.40 -4.61 12.78
C GLU A 25 21.73 -4.00 12.32
N ARG A 26 21.90 -2.68 12.35
CA ARG A 26 23.15 -2.03 11.95
C ARG A 26 24.20 -2.14 13.06
N LYS A 27 25.36 -2.75 12.75
CA LYS A 27 26.47 -3.01 13.72
C LYS A 27 26.95 -1.80 14.53
N LYS A 28 26.78 -0.58 14.03
CA LYS A 28 27.17 0.66 14.71
C LYS A 28 26.05 1.32 15.50
N SER A 29 24.85 0.74 15.49
CA SER A 29 23.72 1.28 16.25
C SER A 29 23.86 0.95 17.74
N PRO A 30 23.53 1.87 18.65
CA PRO A 30 23.44 1.58 20.08
C PRO A 30 22.45 0.47 20.45
N PHE A 31 21.48 0.20 19.58
CA PHE A 31 20.46 -0.83 19.76
C PHE A 31 20.74 -2.11 18.95
N TYR A 32 21.96 -2.25 18.41
CA TYR A 32 22.32 -3.44 17.66
C TYR A 32 22.12 -4.71 18.49
N HIS A 33 21.27 -5.62 18.00
CA HIS A 33 20.87 -6.86 18.70
C HIS A 33 20.25 -6.62 20.10
N PHE A 34 19.66 -5.46 20.35
CA PHE A 34 19.04 -5.15 21.64
C PHE A 34 17.82 -6.02 21.95
N GLY A 35 17.14 -6.55 20.94
CA GLY A 35 15.97 -7.39 21.09
C GLY A 35 15.73 -8.31 19.90
N MET A 36 14.67 -9.11 20.00
CA MET A 36 14.25 -9.98 18.93
C MET A 36 13.44 -9.17 17.89
N LEU A 37 13.91 -9.15 16.64
CA LEU A 37 13.18 -8.54 15.56
C LEU A 37 12.03 -9.44 15.12
N MET A 38 10.81 -8.90 15.18
CA MET A 38 9.61 -9.56 14.68
C MET A 38 9.07 -8.78 13.48
N ARG A 39 9.06 -9.41 12.30
CA ARG A 39 8.47 -8.83 11.10
C ARG A 39 7.04 -9.32 10.93
N LEU A 40 6.11 -8.39 10.94
CA LEU A 40 4.71 -8.71 10.64
C LEU A 40 4.55 -8.87 9.12
N LYS A 41 4.11 -10.05 8.72
CA LYS A 41 3.75 -10.34 7.32
C LYS A 41 2.34 -9.85 7.03
N LYS A 42 1.98 -9.83 5.74
CA LYS A 42 0.58 -9.62 5.32
C LYS A 42 -0.32 -10.66 5.98
N ILE A 43 -1.56 -10.28 6.25
CA ILE A 43 -2.57 -11.21 6.78
C ILE A 43 -2.83 -12.27 5.72
N PRO A 44 -2.87 -13.59 6.07
CA PRO A 44 -3.21 -14.64 5.11
C PRO A 44 -4.56 -14.36 4.46
N TYR A 45 -4.66 -14.67 3.16
CA TYR A 45 -5.86 -14.36 2.37
C TYR A 45 -7.14 -14.93 3.00
N ASP A 46 -7.14 -16.20 3.36
CA ASP A 46 -8.34 -16.89 3.88
C ASP A 46 -8.83 -16.27 5.20
N ASP A 47 -7.90 -15.95 6.11
CA ASP A 47 -8.22 -15.31 7.38
C ASP A 47 -8.79 -13.91 7.16
N PHE A 48 -8.20 -13.16 6.22
CA PHE A 48 -8.63 -11.79 5.93
C PHE A 48 -9.97 -11.78 5.19
N HIS A 49 -10.15 -12.69 4.22
CA HIS A 49 -11.41 -12.87 3.51
C HIS A 49 -12.56 -13.22 4.47
N ALA A 50 -12.35 -14.18 5.36
CA ALA A 50 -13.34 -14.56 6.37
C ALA A 50 -13.71 -13.36 7.28
N TYR A 51 -12.71 -12.57 7.69
CA TYR A 51 -12.93 -11.38 8.50
C TYR A 51 -13.73 -10.31 7.77
N ILE A 52 -13.36 -9.96 6.53
CA ILE A 52 -14.05 -8.94 5.72
C ILE A 52 -15.49 -9.38 5.43
N THR A 53 -15.69 -10.62 4.98
CA THR A 53 -17.02 -11.19 4.71
C THR A 53 -17.91 -11.11 5.95
N LYS A 54 -17.42 -11.52 7.12
CA LYS A 54 -18.17 -11.42 8.37
C LYS A 54 -18.61 -9.99 8.70
N ARG A 55 -17.77 -8.99 8.38
CA ARG A 55 -18.05 -7.58 8.67
C ARG A 55 -19.02 -6.94 7.67
N LEU A 56 -18.96 -7.33 6.42
CA LEU A 56 -19.80 -6.78 5.36
C LEU A 56 -21.16 -7.47 5.24
N LYS A 57 -21.27 -8.75 5.61
CA LYS A 57 -22.52 -9.53 5.54
C LYS A 57 -23.76 -8.84 6.15
N PRO A 58 -23.69 -8.12 7.27
CA PRO A 58 -24.85 -7.43 7.84
C PRO A 58 -25.39 -6.27 7.01
N VAL A 59 -24.61 -5.72 6.10
CA VAL A 59 -24.94 -4.52 5.31
C VAL A 59 -25.09 -4.80 3.82
N ILE A 60 -24.56 -5.93 3.33
CA ILE A 60 -24.64 -6.36 1.94
C ILE A 60 -25.41 -7.69 1.88
N SER A 61 -26.67 -7.63 1.44
CA SER A 61 -27.60 -8.77 1.47
C SER A 61 -27.40 -9.77 0.33
N SER A 62 -26.42 -9.59 -0.55
CA SER A 62 -26.21 -10.45 -1.72
C SER A 62 -25.24 -11.59 -1.37
N ASP A 63 -25.75 -12.83 -1.31
CA ASP A 63 -24.94 -14.02 -1.08
C ASP A 63 -23.97 -14.34 -2.24
N ASN A 64 -24.17 -13.72 -3.41
CA ASN A 64 -23.39 -14.00 -4.63
C ASN A 64 -22.42 -12.89 -5.03
N PHE A 65 -22.18 -11.89 -4.18
CA PHE A 65 -21.32 -10.77 -4.54
C PHE A 65 -19.92 -10.93 -3.92
N PRO A 66 -18.86 -11.10 -4.74
CA PRO A 66 -17.51 -11.40 -4.26
C PRO A 66 -16.78 -10.15 -3.75
N ILE A 67 -17.46 -9.27 -3.01
CA ILE A 67 -16.92 -7.98 -2.58
C ILE A 67 -15.65 -8.11 -1.73
N ALA A 68 -15.58 -9.16 -0.90
CA ALA A 68 -14.38 -9.40 -0.09
C ALA A 68 -13.18 -9.79 -0.97
N ASP A 69 -13.43 -10.63 -2.00
CA ASP A 69 -12.41 -11.00 -2.98
C ASP A 69 -11.93 -9.78 -3.77
N GLU A 70 -12.84 -8.92 -4.21
CA GLU A 70 -12.52 -7.71 -4.96
C GLU A 70 -11.70 -6.73 -4.12
N ILE A 71 -12.07 -6.52 -2.85
CA ILE A 71 -11.32 -5.69 -1.91
C ILE A 71 -9.90 -6.23 -1.73
N LEU A 72 -9.76 -7.54 -1.47
CA LEU A 72 -8.47 -8.15 -1.22
C LEU A 72 -7.60 -8.20 -2.48
N ALA A 73 -8.18 -8.43 -3.65
CA ALA A 73 -7.48 -8.37 -4.93
C ALA A 73 -6.95 -6.97 -5.23
N PHE A 74 -7.76 -5.93 -5.04
CA PHE A 74 -7.35 -4.54 -5.26
C PHE A 74 -6.25 -4.10 -4.30
N THR A 75 -6.38 -4.44 -3.01
CA THR A 75 -5.45 -4.00 -1.95
C THR A 75 -4.28 -4.96 -1.73
N LYS A 76 -4.27 -6.11 -2.41
CA LYS A 76 -3.26 -7.19 -2.25
C LYS A 76 -3.07 -7.61 -0.80
N CYS A 77 -4.15 -7.71 -0.05
CA CYS A 77 -4.17 -8.04 1.37
C CYS A 77 -3.33 -7.09 2.24
N HIS A 78 -3.06 -5.85 1.80
CA HIS A 78 -2.39 -4.88 2.64
C HIS A 78 -3.34 -4.38 3.74
N PRO A 79 -3.01 -4.54 5.05
CA PRO A 79 -3.97 -4.29 6.14
C PRO A 79 -4.59 -2.90 6.13
N TYR A 80 -3.77 -1.86 5.93
CA TYR A 80 -4.22 -0.47 5.91
C TYR A 80 -5.20 -0.18 4.77
N TYR A 81 -4.81 -0.49 3.52
CA TYR A 81 -5.65 -0.23 2.35
C TYR A 81 -6.91 -1.09 2.33
N THR A 82 -6.81 -2.35 2.80
CA THR A 82 -7.96 -3.23 2.94
C THR A 82 -8.97 -2.68 3.95
N GLN A 83 -8.51 -2.22 5.10
CA GLN A 83 -9.39 -1.61 6.10
C GLN A 83 -10.05 -0.35 5.55
N GLN A 84 -9.31 0.53 4.90
CA GLN A 84 -9.82 1.77 4.32
C GLN A 84 -10.91 1.49 3.27
N LEU A 85 -10.63 0.57 2.33
CA LEU A 85 -11.58 0.23 1.27
C LEU A 85 -12.82 -0.49 1.82
N ALA A 86 -12.64 -1.45 2.72
CA ALA A 86 -13.76 -2.15 3.35
C ALA A 86 -14.65 -1.22 4.19
N SER A 87 -14.06 -0.23 4.88
CA SER A 87 -14.81 0.78 5.61
C SER A 87 -15.66 1.64 4.68
N MET A 88 -15.09 2.12 3.57
CA MET A 88 -15.82 2.90 2.58
C MET A 88 -16.96 2.09 1.94
N VAL A 89 -16.70 0.84 1.55
CA VAL A 89 -17.73 -0.07 1.04
C VAL A 89 -18.86 -0.27 2.05
N TRP A 90 -18.51 -0.45 3.34
CA TRP A 90 -19.49 -0.57 4.41
C TRP A 90 -20.36 0.69 4.54
N GLU A 91 -19.77 1.88 4.48
CA GLU A 91 -20.49 3.16 4.54
C GLU A 91 -21.44 3.33 3.34
N LEU A 92 -20.97 3.01 2.14
CA LEU A 92 -21.80 3.07 0.92
C LEU A 92 -22.98 2.11 0.99
N ALA A 93 -22.76 0.88 1.46
CA ALA A 93 -23.80 -0.10 1.64
C ALA A 93 -24.83 0.35 2.69
N ARG A 94 -24.36 0.90 3.80
CA ARG A 94 -25.21 1.26 4.95
C ARG A 94 -26.04 2.50 4.73
N TYR A 95 -25.47 3.53 4.09
CA TYR A 95 -26.08 4.86 4.07
C TYR A 95 -26.50 5.36 2.69
N ARG A 96 -25.93 4.82 1.61
CA ARG A 96 -26.21 5.34 0.26
C ARG A 96 -27.04 4.41 -0.62
N ASN A 97 -27.37 3.24 -0.15
CA ASN A 97 -28.20 2.27 -0.90
C ASN A 97 -27.69 2.01 -2.33
N LEU A 98 -26.37 2.06 -2.52
CA LEU A 98 -25.74 1.81 -3.82
C LEU A 98 -25.91 0.34 -4.20
N PRO A 99 -26.19 0.03 -5.47
CA PRO A 99 -26.19 -1.36 -5.91
C PRO A 99 -24.79 -1.96 -5.78
N PRO A 100 -24.66 -3.23 -5.35
CA PRO A 100 -23.39 -3.87 -5.07
C PRO A 100 -22.35 -3.72 -6.19
N GLU A 101 -22.75 -3.81 -7.45
CA GLU A 101 -21.92 -3.75 -8.63
C GLU A 101 -21.17 -2.39 -8.78
N LYS A 102 -21.71 -1.34 -8.18
CA LYS A 102 -21.14 0.02 -8.21
C LYS A 102 -20.38 0.39 -6.95
N MET A 103 -20.45 -0.45 -5.90
CA MET A 103 -19.84 -0.12 -4.60
C MET A 103 -18.32 -0.03 -4.67
N MET A 104 -17.67 -0.99 -5.32
CA MET A 104 -16.21 -1.03 -5.44
C MET A 104 -15.66 0.18 -6.19
N GLU A 105 -16.21 0.45 -7.38
CA GLU A 105 -15.79 1.61 -8.18
C GLU A 105 -16.01 2.92 -7.43
N SER A 106 -17.18 3.09 -6.81
CA SER A 106 -17.50 4.29 -6.03
C SER A 106 -16.60 4.45 -4.82
N ALA A 107 -16.30 3.37 -4.09
CA ALA A 107 -15.41 3.38 -2.93
C ALA A 107 -13.98 3.78 -3.32
N ILE A 108 -13.44 3.16 -4.37
CA ILE A 108 -12.10 3.46 -4.88
C ILE A 108 -12.01 4.92 -5.33
N ASN A 109 -13.01 5.41 -6.06
CA ASN A 109 -13.04 6.78 -6.54
C ASN A 109 -13.09 7.78 -5.39
N GLN A 110 -13.97 7.59 -4.40
CA GLN A 110 -14.08 8.48 -3.26
C GLN A 110 -12.80 8.52 -2.43
N ILE A 111 -12.16 7.36 -2.16
CA ILE A 111 -10.87 7.33 -1.45
C ILE A 111 -9.80 8.06 -2.26
N THR A 112 -9.74 7.82 -3.57
CA THR A 112 -8.77 8.49 -4.44
C THR A 112 -8.93 10.01 -4.42
N GLU A 113 -10.18 10.49 -4.48
CA GLU A 113 -10.52 11.92 -4.39
C GLU A 113 -10.20 12.53 -3.01
N MET A 114 -10.45 11.80 -1.93
CA MET A 114 -10.09 12.23 -0.58
C MET A 114 -8.58 12.44 -0.42
N HIS A 115 -7.76 11.72 -1.17
CA HIS A 115 -6.30 11.81 -1.13
C HIS A 115 -5.70 12.67 -2.26
N ASP A 116 -6.52 13.27 -3.13
CA ASP A 116 -6.07 13.99 -4.34
C ASP A 116 -4.96 15.00 -4.06
N LEU A 117 -5.16 15.94 -3.15
CA LEU A 117 -4.16 16.93 -2.79
C LEU A 117 -2.84 16.34 -2.27
N ASN A 118 -2.92 15.20 -1.57
CA ASN A 118 -1.73 14.51 -1.09
C ASN A 118 -0.99 13.84 -2.24
N PHE A 119 -1.72 13.17 -3.13
CA PHE A 119 -1.15 12.53 -4.32
C PHE A 119 -0.55 13.56 -5.28
N GLU A 120 -1.18 14.72 -5.45
CA GLU A 120 -0.64 15.83 -6.22
C GLU A 120 0.70 16.32 -5.63
N ARG A 121 0.79 16.53 -4.32
CA ARG A 121 2.04 16.92 -3.65
C ARG A 121 3.15 15.87 -3.85
N ILE A 122 2.83 14.60 -3.68
CA ILE A 122 3.76 13.51 -3.97
C ILE A 122 4.23 13.61 -5.41
N TRP A 123 3.29 13.71 -6.35
CA TRP A 123 3.58 13.79 -7.78
C TRP A 123 4.48 14.97 -8.14
N MET A 124 4.21 16.14 -7.59
CA MET A 124 5.03 17.34 -7.82
C MET A 124 6.45 17.21 -7.24
N SER A 125 6.63 16.44 -6.18
CA SER A 125 7.96 16.18 -5.57
C SER A 125 8.85 15.23 -6.40
N LEU A 126 8.30 14.56 -7.39
CA LEU A 126 9.00 13.57 -8.22
C LEU A 126 9.66 14.24 -9.43
N ASN A 127 10.87 13.78 -9.77
CA ASN A 127 11.50 14.17 -11.02
C ASN A 127 10.88 13.43 -12.24
N ASN A 128 11.22 13.86 -13.44
CA ASN A 128 10.66 13.30 -14.68
C ASN A 128 10.93 11.79 -14.84
N THR A 129 12.10 11.30 -14.45
CA THR A 129 12.43 9.87 -14.50
C THR A 129 11.54 9.07 -13.54
N ASP A 130 11.39 9.53 -12.29
CA ASP A 130 10.54 8.89 -11.29
C ASP A 130 9.08 8.84 -11.78
N LYS A 131 8.57 9.94 -12.30
CA LYS A 131 7.21 10.02 -12.87
C LYS A 131 6.98 9.02 -14.00
N ARG A 132 7.98 8.87 -14.90
CA ARG A 132 7.89 7.90 -15.99
C ARG A 132 7.86 6.46 -15.48
N ILE A 133 8.70 6.12 -14.51
CA ILE A 133 8.72 4.78 -13.89
C ILE A 133 7.38 4.48 -13.21
N ILE A 134 6.86 5.43 -12.43
CA ILE A 134 5.57 5.28 -11.76
C ILE A 134 4.43 5.10 -12.76
N ARG A 135 4.41 5.87 -13.86
CA ARG A 135 3.41 5.71 -14.94
C ARG A 135 3.44 4.32 -15.58
N MET A 136 4.63 3.79 -15.83
CA MET A 136 4.76 2.44 -16.38
C MET A 136 4.26 1.38 -15.42
N LEU A 137 4.73 1.45 -14.17
CA LEU A 137 4.30 0.51 -13.13
C LEU A 137 2.80 0.60 -12.86
N SER A 138 2.19 1.79 -12.98
CA SER A 138 0.73 1.92 -12.81
C SER A 138 -0.05 1.17 -13.88
N LYS A 139 0.51 1.03 -15.10
CA LYS A 139 -0.04 0.25 -16.20
C LYS A 139 0.34 -1.23 -16.17
N GLY A 140 1.16 -1.67 -15.21
CA GLY A 140 1.68 -3.03 -15.13
C GLY A 140 2.86 -3.31 -16.07
N GLU A 141 3.47 -2.27 -16.64
CA GLU A 141 4.62 -2.38 -17.52
C GLU A 141 5.92 -2.53 -16.74
N LYS A 142 6.94 -3.14 -17.34
CA LYS A 142 8.24 -3.34 -16.70
C LYS A 142 9.14 -2.12 -16.89
N PRO A 143 9.66 -1.48 -15.84
CA PRO A 143 10.41 -0.23 -15.94
C PRO A 143 11.74 -0.34 -16.71
N TYR A 144 12.30 -1.56 -16.83
CA TYR A 144 13.54 -1.79 -17.60
C TYR A 144 13.33 -1.90 -19.13
N GLU A 145 12.09 -1.94 -19.60
CA GLU A 145 11.74 -1.92 -21.02
C GLU A 145 11.79 -0.51 -21.63
N LEU A 146 12.02 0.52 -20.81
CA LEU A 146 12.22 1.90 -21.25
C LEU A 146 13.55 2.10 -21.99
N LYS A 147 13.55 1.90 -23.31
CA LYS A 147 14.73 2.15 -24.16
C LYS A 147 15.25 3.59 -24.11
N SER A 148 14.44 4.54 -23.66
CA SER A 148 14.75 5.99 -23.64
C SER A 148 15.45 6.46 -22.35
N ILE A 149 15.65 5.59 -21.37
CA ILE A 149 16.36 5.90 -20.12
C ILE A 149 17.44 4.85 -19.91
N PRO A 150 18.68 5.26 -19.58
CA PRO A 150 19.75 4.31 -19.27
C PRO A 150 19.36 3.40 -18.10
N THR A 151 19.69 2.11 -18.19
CA THR A 151 19.38 1.10 -17.16
C THR A 151 19.90 1.49 -15.77
N SER A 152 21.07 2.12 -15.69
CA SER A 152 21.65 2.62 -14.44
C SER A 152 20.80 3.71 -13.78
N THR A 153 20.24 4.61 -14.59
CA THR A 153 19.36 5.69 -14.14
C THR A 153 18.03 5.10 -13.65
N THR A 154 17.46 4.15 -14.40
CA THR A 154 16.24 3.42 -14.00
C THR A 154 16.45 2.71 -12.67
N TYR A 155 17.56 1.98 -12.51
CA TYR A 155 17.89 1.29 -11.25
C TYR A 155 18.01 2.26 -10.06
N SER A 156 18.73 3.36 -10.23
CA SER A 156 18.91 4.37 -9.19
C SER A 156 17.59 5.00 -8.77
N SER A 157 16.70 5.29 -9.72
CA SER A 157 15.38 5.83 -9.46
C SER A 157 14.49 4.83 -8.73
N ILE A 158 14.45 3.57 -9.17
CA ILE A 158 13.69 2.50 -8.48
C ILE A 158 14.18 2.36 -7.04
N LYS A 159 15.49 2.29 -6.80
CA LYS A 159 16.06 2.20 -5.46
C LYS A 159 15.65 3.37 -4.57
N LYS A 160 15.66 4.58 -5.13
CA LYS A 160 15.20 5.80 -4.43
C LYS A 160 13.70 5.73 -4.09
N LEU A 161 12.87 5.32 -5.05
CA LEU A 161 11.42 5.20 -4.86
C LEU A 161 11.06 4.11 -3.84
N MET A 162 11.79 2.98 -3.84
CA MET A 162 11.64 1.95 -2.80
C MET A 162 12.02 2.49 -1.41
N LYS A 163 13.16 3.21 -1.31
CA LYS A 163 13.58 3.81 -0.04
C LYS A 163 12.56 4.82 0.51
N LYS A 164 11.81 5.48 -0.38
CA LYS A 164 10.74 6.42 -0.02
C LYS A 164 9.38 5.73 0.24
N GLY A 165 9.29 4.41 0.10
CA GLY A 165 8.05 3.67 0.31
C GLY A 165 7.03 3.78 -0.84
N PHE A 166 7.39 4.33 -1.99
CA PHE A 166 6.47 4.39 -3.14
C PHE A 166 6.39 3.10 -3.92
N LEU A 167 7.45 2.30 -3.88
CA LEU A 167 7.53 1.02 -4.56
C LEU A 167 7.85 -0.10 -3.58
N ILE A 168 7.25 -1.25 -3.84
CA ILE A 168 7.61 -2.53 -3.22
C ILE A 168 8.14 -3.48 -4.29
N LYS A 169 8.92 -4.46 -3.86
CA LYS A 169 9.41 -5.56 -4.69
C LYS A 169 8.90 -6.86 -4.11
N GLU A 170 7.93 -7.46 -4.76
CA GLU A 170 7.54 -8.85 -4.55
C GLU A 170 8.16 -9.70 -5.67
N GLU A 171 7.39 -10.28 -6.56
CA GLU A 171 7.91 -10.89 -7.79
C GLU A 171 8.37 -9.82 -8.79
N ASN A 172 7.62 -8.74 -8.90
CA ASN A 172 7.90 -7.57 -9.73
C ASN A 172 7.94 -6.31 -8.87
N TYR A 173 8.38 -5.19 -9.47
CA TYR A 173 8.23 -3.89 -8.85
C TYR A 173 6.80 -3.39 -9.02
N GLU A 174 6.21 -2.90 -7.95
CA GLU A 174 4.85 -2.43 -7.93
C GLU A 174 4.72 -1.16 -7.08
N LEU A 175 3.69 -0.36 -7.38
CA LEU A 175 3.29 0.73 -6.49
C LEU A 175 2.73 0.14 -5.20
N GLU A 176 3.21 0.68 -4.07
CA GLU A 176 2.79 0.22 -2.74
C GLU A 176 1.35 0.63 -2.45
N ASP A 177 0.98 1.89 -2.80
CA ASP A 177 -0.36 2.42 -2.60
C ASP A 177 -1.25 2.17 -3.83
N PRO A 178 -2.31 1.33 -3.73
CA PRO A 178 -3.21 1.05 -4.84
C PRO A 178 -4.09 2.25 -5.24
N PHE A 179 -4.38 3.17 -4.31
CA PHE A 179 -5.15 4.38 -4.62
C PHE A 179 -4.28 5.42 -5.34
N PHE A 180 -3.00 5.54 -4.97
CA PHE A 180 -2.05 6.34 -5.75
C PHE A 180 -1.86 5.79 -7.16
N LYS A 181 -1.81 4.45 -7.32
CA LYS A 181 -1.80 3.81 -8.63
C LYS A 181 -3.02 4.20 -9.46
N GLN A 182 -4.21 4.17 -8.86
CA GLN A 182 -5.45 4.56 -9.52
C GLN A 182 -5.46 6.05 -9.90
N TRP A 183 -4.98 6.90 -9.01
CA TRP A 183 -4.84 8.33 -9.28
C TRP A 183 -3.92 8.62 -10.46
N VAL A 184 -2.73 7.99 -10.52
CA VAL A 184 -1.79 8.13 -11.64
C VAL A 184 -2.42 7.68 -12.97
N ASN A 185 -3.21 6.61 -12.96
CA ASN A 185 -3.89 6.12 -14.17
C ASN A 185 -4.93 7.11 -14.68
N LYS A 186 -5.69 7.77 -13.80
CA LYS A 186 -6.65 8.83 -14.19
C LYS A 186 -5.93 10.02 -14.84
N GLN A 187 -4.85 10.51 -14.25
CA GLN A 187 -4.04 11.62 -14.83
C GLN A 187 -3.48 11.31 -16.22
N ASN A 188 -3.31 10.05 -16.58
CA ASN A 188 -2.83 9.64 -17.90
C ASN A 188 -3.94 9.57 -18.96
N GLN A 189 -5.22 9.58 -18.57
CA GLN A 189 -6.35 9.59 -19.49
C GLN A 189 -6.73 11.00 -19.90
N ASP A 190 -6.41 11.99 -19.06
CA ASP A 190 -6.73 13.40 -19.27
C ASP A 190 -5.60 14.19 -19.97
N ALA A 191 -4.45 13.54 -20.30
CA ALA A 191 -3.27 14.12 -20.95
C ALA A 191 -3.08 13.59 -22.38
#